data_b80b848450293923b3424996dc77b31a
#
_entry.id   b80b848450293923b3424996dc77b31a
#
_cell.length_a   1.000
_cell.length_b   1.000
_cell.length_c   1.000
_cell.angle_alpha   90.00
_cell.angle_beta   90.00
_cell.angle_gamma   90.00
#
_symmetry.space_group_name_H-M   'P 1'
#
loop_
_entity.id
_entity.type
_entity.pdbx_description
1 polymer ?
#
loop_
_entity_poly.entity_id
_entity_poly.type
_entity_poly.pdbx_seq_one_letter_code
_entity_poly.pdbx_strand_id
1 'polypeptide(L)'
;MRSRWGVAGLLLLAIKVLGLKTGDLDATMGLQCFQPFRSNFVNCSWLTWESQNANATYVLHYESLKLGKLLIDHGQVHSVVAQMGQNWLVIERRDLTHGDEYSIWMEVRSANEIAVSKKLNFSLDEIVKPCLPELDHVELDCSEATVTWKNPQWFEFHNDQPLTYAIRYKASTDHEWTYETNLDQENHELYDLKPFTCYEVQVRCIPGNSEWSSSKSFCTCEAAPFGQVDVWQKGCISDRQNESCLLLWKALDPDAAQGTILDYEVIVQDHSKAVHRMNYNCCQALIPIAAQYVSIAARNSVKKTPWANLSLEKTELPGPEDITVMPTEGLGLNVTWKPSMDSQWVQPQKYVVEWRKEMVDSAGELLNWTSTPGSRTSALLRGNFSSKVPYLVRVYGLYAHGRTASDTVRAYFKEEVPSAGPQGLQDRRLSSTATSISWEEIPLADRNGHIIHYTLYLKHLHSGSLMVHAPINATERNYIISDLEPGTTYHAWMTGSTSAGEGAASAVHHFSTSVFHWQNIVIILVVVILFTMSSLVVLVKYRRLLGLCHKVLPRWCWEKIPDPKHSGIAAEMNEESTAPAMHQVEYWKAMLLQRNLVG
;
A
#
# COMPACT_ATOMS: atom_id res chain seq x y z
N MET A 1 60.50 11.16 -54.90
CA MET A 1 59.18 11.73 -54.71
C MET A 1 58.36 11.57 -55.99
N ARG A 2 57.71 10.49 -56.16
CA ARG A 2 56.60 10.25 -57.12
C ARG A 2 56.24 8.75 -57.05
N SER A 3 55.04 8.44 -56.65
CA SER A 3 54.25 7.23 -56.75
C SER A 3 53.79 6.56 -55.44
N ARG A 4 53.14 7.34 -54.55
CA ARG A 4 52.36 6.75 -53.44
C ARG A 4 50.87 7.12 -53.47
N TRP A 5 50.39 7.63 -54.61
CA TRP A 5 48.97 8.03 -54.77
C TRP A 5 48.19 7.08 -55.72
N GLY A 6 48.82 5.96 -56.14
CA GLY A 6 48.28 5.17 -57.25
C GLY A 6 47.13 4.24 -56.88
N VAL A 7 47.15 3.60 -55.72
CA VAL A 7 46.19 2.52 -55.41
C VAL A 7 45.04 3.02 -54.56
N ALA A 8 45.29 3.79 -53.52
CA ALA A 8 44.21 4.36 -52.67
C ALA A 8 43.38 5.41 -53.41
N GLY A 9 44.03 6.20 -54.31
CA GLY A 9 43.32 7.17 -55.13
C GLY A 9 42.47 6.53 -56.25
N LEU A 10 42.89 5.38 -56.78
CA LEU A 10 42.10 4.63 -57.76
C LEU A 10 40.89 3.91 -57.11
N LEU A 11 41.02 3.41 -55.88
CA LEU A 11 39.89 2.83 -55.14
C LEU A 11 38.85 3.92 -54.77
N LEU A 12 39.29 5.09 -54.32
CA LEU A 12 38.39 6.20 -54.01
C LEU A 12 37.74 6.80 -55.27
N LEU A 13 38.42 6.80 -56.42
CA LEU A 13 37.86 7.21 -57.71
C LEU A 13 36.86 6.16 -58.25
N ALA A 14 37.17 4.87 -58.09
CA ALA A 14 36.25 3.80 -58.49
C ALA A 14 34.94 3.82 -57.65
N ILE A 15 35.03 4.15 -56.37
CA ILE A 15 33.86 4.29 -55.51
C ILE A 15 33.00 5.49 -55.91
N LYS A 16 33.62 6.60 -56.36
CA LYS A 16 32.88 7.78 -56.84
C LYS A 16 32.20 7.60 -58.19
N VAL A 17 32.77 6.76 -59.05
CA VAL A 17 32.25 6.50 -60.42
C VAL A 17 31.09 5.51 -60.37
N LEU A 18 31.04 4.60 -59.38
CA LEU A 18 30.00 3.59 -59.27
C LEU A 18 28.79 3.97 -58.41
N GLY A 19 28.80 5.20 -57.82
CA GLY A 19 27.67 5.68 -56.98
C GLY A 19 27.42 4.87 -55.71
N LEU A 20 28.42 4.08 -55.24
CA LEU A 20 28.36 3.29 -54.03
C LEU A 20 28.45 4.21 -52.78
N LYS A 21 27.49 4.10 -51.91
CA LYS A 21 27.52 4.79 -50.60
C LYS A 21 28.52 4.10 -49.67
N THR A 22 29.45 4.87 -49.10
CA THR A 22 30.30 4.37 -48.00
C THR A 22 29.56 4.55 -46.71
N GLY A 23 29.10 3.47 -46.11
CA GLY A 23 28.54 3.46 -44.75
C GLY A 23 29.66 3.43 -43.71
N ASP A 24 29.60 4.30 -42.68
CA ASP A 24 30.43 4.16 -41.49
C ASP A 24 29.87 2.98 -40.66
N LEU A 25 30.63 1.90 -40.61
CA LEU A 25 30.31 0.76 -39.75
C LEU A 25 30.61 1.07 -38.29
N ASP A 26 29.72 0.60 -37.43
CA ASP A 26 29.88 0.72 -35.98
C ASP A 26 31.25 0.13 -35.55
N ALA A 27 31.99 0.83 -34.77
CA ALA A 27 33.42 0.88 -34.50
C ALA A 27 34.27 -0.40 -34.81
N THR A 28 33.79 -1.61 -34.55
CA THR A 28 34.59 -2.85 -34.80
C THR A 28 33.81 -4.02 -35.38
N MET A 29 32.50 -3.91 -35.61
CA MET A 29 31.61 -5.03 -35.96
C MET A 29 31.73 -6.24 -35.00
N GLY A 30 32.19 -6.02 -33.76
CA GLY A 30 32.50 -7.14 -32.87
C GLY A 30 33.57 -8.09 -33.39
N LEU A 31 34.46 -7.62 -34.29
CA LEU A 31 35.57 -8.44 -34.84
C LEU A 31 36.49 -8.87 -33.70
N GLN A 32 36.62 -10.15 -33.48
CA GLN A 32 37.48 -10.79 -32.48
C GLN A 32 38.30 -11.89 -33.13
N CYS A 33 39.61 -11.89 -32.84
CA CYS A 33 40.50 -12.97 -33.30
C CYS A 33 41.16 -13.65 -32.11
N PHE A 34 41.26 -14.95 -32.14
CA PHE A 34 42.00 -15.71 -31.14
C PHE A 34 42.69 -16.91 -31.77
N GLN A 35 43.82 -17.27 -31.25
CA GLN A 35 44.51 -18.50 -31.57
C GLN A 35 44.16 -19.54 -30.50
N PRO A 36 43.45 -20.64 -30.83
CA PRO A 36 43.31 -21.74 -29.88
C PRO A 36 44.69 -22.28 -29.52
N PHE A 37 44.90 -22.62 -28.28
CA PHE A 37 46.17 -23.17 -27.85
C PHE A 37 46.61 -24.37 -28.68
N ARG A 38 47.88 -24.40 -29.11
CA ARG A 38 48.46 -25.41 -30.01
C ARG A 38 47.80 -25.52 -31.39
N SER A 39 46.90 -24.63 -31.78
CA SER A 39 46.36 -24.64 -33.12
C SER A 39 47.36 -24.01 -34.12
N ASN A 40 47.33 -24.52 -35.35
CA ASN A 40 48.07 -23.95 -36.47
C ASN A 40 47.26 -22.88 -37.22
N PHE A 41 46.29 -22.25 -36.54
CA PHE A 41 45.42 -21.24 -37.12
C PHE A 41 44.95 -20.22 -36.10
N VAL A 42 44.62 -19.04 -36.59
CA VAL A 42 43.91 -17.98 -35.84
C VAL A 42 42.48 -17.92 -36.32
N ASN A 43 41.55 -18.04 -35.42
CA ASN A 43 40.12 -17.95 -35.72
C ASN A 43 39.63 -16.53 -35.47
N CYS A 44 39.05 -15.90 -36.49
CA CYS A 44 38.46 -14.57 -36.40
C CYS A 44 36.95 -14.66 -36.62
N SER A 45 36.17 -14.05 -35.74
CA SER A 45 34.71 -14.00 -35.83
C SER A 45 34.19 -12.58 -35.70
N TRP A 46 33.01 -12.32 -36.22
CA TRP A 46 32.37 -10.99 -36.19
C TRP A 46 30.86 -11.11 -36.11
N LEU A 47 30.20 -9.99 -35.79
CA LEU A 47 28.76 -9.87 -35.86
C LEU A 47 28.32 -9.60 -37.29
N THR A 48 27.31 -10.33 -37.75
CA THR A 48 26.75 -10.10 -39.09
C THR A 48 26.06 -8.75 -39.16
N TRP A 49 26.38 -8.00 -40.22
CA TRP A 49 25.72 -6.71 -40.43
C TRP A 49 24.27 -6.95 -40.91
N GLU A 50 23.31 -6.43 -40.11
CA GLU A 50 21.89 -6.45 -40.46
C GLU A 50 21.59 -5.46 -41.60
N SER A 51 22.09 -5.69 -42.79
CA SER A 51 21.59 -5.01 -43.98
C SER A 51 20.46 -5.83 -44.58
N GLN A 52 19.44 -5.17 -45.14
CA GLN A 52 18.26 -5.80 -45.74
C GLN A 52 18.56 -6.71 -46.97
N ASN A 53 19.82 -6.95 -47.27
CA ASN A 53 20.26 -7.76 -48.40
C ASN A 53 21.03 -9.01 -47.93
N ALA A 54 20.42 -10.16 -48.09
CA ALA A 54 20.95 -11.48 -47.72
C ALA A 54 22.26 -11.90 -48.41
N ASN A 55 22.84 -11.10 -49.31
CA ASN A 55 24.00 -11.44 -50.15
C ASN A 55 25.22 -10.53 -49.87
N ALA A 56 25.53 -10.24 -48.62
CA ALA A 56 26.75 -9.51 -48.26
C ALA A 56 27.98 -10.47 -48.27
N THR A 57 29.06 -10.05 -48.90
CA THR A 57 30.35 -10.77 -48.88
C THR A 57 31.26 -10.08 -47.87
N TYR A 58 31.82 -10.86 -46.95
CA TYR A 58 32.75 -10.39 -45.93
C TYR A 58 34.17 -10.71 -46.34
N VAL A 59 35.06 -9.70 -46.29
CA VAL A 59 36.48 -9.85 -46.63
C VAL A 59 37.30 -9.38 -45.43
N LEU A 60 38.03 -10.27 -44.80
CA LEU A 60 38.95 -9.97 -43.72
C LEU A 60 40.31 -9.57 -44.31
N HIS A 61 40.78 -8.40 -43.95
CA HIS A 61 42.09 -7.88 -44.35
C HIS A 61 43.01 -7.87 -43.12
N TYR A 62 44.28 -8.21 -43.33
CA TYR A 62 45.29 -8.10 -42.28
C TYR A 62 46.63 -7.66 -42.89
N GLU A 63 47.42 -6.91 -42.11
CA GLU A 63 48.74 -6.43 -42.46
C GLU A 63 49.69 -6.48 -41.25
N SER A 64 50.96 -6.83 -41.50
CA SER A 64 52.03 -6.78 -40.50
C SER A 64 52.44 -5.37 -40.18
N LEU A 65 52.59 -5.03 -38.88
CA LEU A 65 52.93 -3.69 -38.42
C LEU A 65 54.45 -3.53 -38.16
N LYS A 66 55.15 -4.55 -37.72
CA LYS A 66 56.55 -4.47 -37.30
C LYS A 66 57.50 -5.15 -38.24
N LEU A 67 57.40 -6.44 -38.41
CA LEU A 67 58.36 -7.25 -39.17
C LEU A 67 58.20 -7.16 -40.67
N GLY A 68 57.03 -6.96 -41.21
CA GLY A 68 56.81 -6.68 -42.62
C GLY A 68 57.45 -5.41 -43.12
N LYS A 69 57.93 -4.52 -42.24
CA LYS A 69 58.76 -3.35 -42.61
C LYS A 69 60.24 -3.65 -42.75
N LEU A 70 60.72 -4.74 -42.20
CA LEU A 70 62.12 -5.15 -42.20
C LEU A 70 62.45 -6.15 -43.31
N LEU A 71 61.53 -6.95 -43.76
CA LEU A 71 61.63 -7.85 -44.87
C LEU A 71 61.17 -7.18 -46.19
N ILE A 72 61.66 -7.65 -47.36
CA ILE A 72 61.49 -7.05 -48.70
C ILE A 72 59.98 -6.85 -49.08
N ASP A 73 59.09 -7.38 -48.35
CA ASP A 73 57.63 -7.36 -48.58
C ASP A 73 56.93 -6.24 -47.73
N HIS A 74 57.16 -5.01 -48.11
CA HIS A 74 56.68 -3.82 -47.40
C HIS A 74 55.16 -3.70 -47.44
N GLY A 75 54.45 -4.02 -46.35
CA GLY A 75 53.06 -3.60 -46.09
C GLY A 75 52.06 -4.20 -47.06
N GLN A 76 52.28 -5.45 -47.44
CA GLN A 76 51.32 -6.19 -48.25
C GLN A 76 50.10 -6.49 -47.40
N VAL A 77 48.94 -6.02 -47.85
CA VAL A 77 47.64 -6.35 -47.24
C VAL A 77 47.19 -7.70 -47.74
N HIS A 78 47.08 -8.64 -46.86
CA HIS A 78 46.49 -9.94 -47.15
C HIS A 78 44.97 -9.87 -46.98
N SER A 79 44.25 -10.65 -47.79
CA SER A 79 42.79 -10.62 -47.81
C SER A 79 42.23 -12.03 -47.88
N VAL A 80 41.30 -12.37 -47.02
CA VAL A 80 40.60 -13.66 -47.00
C VAL A 80 39.10 -13.41 -47.11
N VAL A 81 38.45 -14.09 -48.07
CA VAL A 81 37.02 -13.93 -48.34
C VAL A 81 36.24 -15.01 -47.60
N ALA A 82 35.23 -14.58 -46.85
CA ALA A 82 34.32 -15.50 -46.16
C ALA A 82 33.32 -16.15 -47.13
N GLN A 83 32.95 -17.39 -46.87
CA GLN A 83 31.87 -18.04 -47.61
C GLN A 83 30.51 -17.42 -47.25
N MET A 84 29.57 -17.53 -48.17
CA MET A 84 28.22 -16.96 -47.95
C MET A 84 27.58 -17.50 -46.68
N GLY A 85 27.11 -16.59 -45.80
CA GLY A 85 26.48 -16.94 -44.52
C GLY A 85 27.47 -17.27 -43.39
N GLN A 86 28.79 -17.20 -43.64
CA GLN A 86 29.81 -17.46 -42.63
C GLN A 86 30.19 -16.17 -41.91
N ASN A 87 30.19 -16.19 -40.59
CA ASN A 87 30.56 -15.08 -39.72
C ASN A 87 31.88 -15.32 -38.96
N TRP A 88 32.68 -16.23 -39.45
CA TRP A 88 34.00 -16.55 -38.95
C TRP A 88 34.94 -16.92 -40.07
N LEU A 89 36.24 -16.73 -39.85
CA LEU A 89 37.30 -17.07 -40.78
C LEU A 89 38.53 -17.58 -40.04
N VAL A 90 39.30 -18.37 -40.71
CA VAL A 90 40.56 -18.91 -40.21
C VAL A 90 41.73 -18.33 -41.04
N ILE A 91 42.75 -17.81 -40.33
CA ILE A 91 44.05 -17.44 -40.88
C ILE A 91 45.03 -18.53 -40.47
N GLU A 92 45.73 -19.11 -41.43
CA GLU A 92 46.72 -20.15 -41.14
C GLU A 92 47.93 -19.55 -40.39
N ARG A 93 48.39 -20.23 -39.35
CA ARG A 93 49.49 -19.74 -38.49
C ARG A 93 50.80 -19.57 -39.29
N ARG A 94 51.01 -20.35 -40.36
CA ARG A 94 52.17 -20.22 -41.25
C ARG A 94 52.20 -18.89 -42.00
N ASP A 95 51.07 -18.22 -42.17
CA ASP A 95 50.95 -16.93 -42.86
C ASP A 95 51.22 -15.74 -41.92
N LEU A 96 51.50 -16.02 -40.64
CA LEU A 96 51.75 -15.06 -39.60
C LEU A 96 53.12 -15.28 -38.95
N THR A 97 53.88 -14.21 -38.70
CA THR A 97 55.21 -14.27 -38.11
C THR A 97 55.13 -14.13 -36.60
N HIS A 98 55.82 -14.98 -35.85
CA HIS A 98 55.88 -14.91 -34.39
C HIS A 98 56.57 -13.62 -33.90
N GLY A 99 56.07 -12.99 -32.86
CA GLY A 99 56.57 -11.73 -32.30
C GLY A 99 56.24 -10.47 -33.13
N ASP A 100 55.40 -10.60 -34.15
CA ASP A 100 54.91 -9.46 -34.92
C ASP A 100 53.55 -8.97 -34.39
N GLU A 101 53.26 -7.70 -34.70
CA GLU A 101 51.96 -7.09 -34.48
C GLU A 101 51.20 -6.99 -35.81
N TYR A 102 49.93 -7.28 -35.75
CA TYR A 102 49.06 -7.28 -36.92
C TYR A 102 47.92 -6.26 -36.74
N SER A 103 47.57 -5.62 -37.85
CA SER A 103 46.38 -4.80 -37.95
C SER A 103 45.35 -5.51 -38.81
N ILE A 104 44.18 -5.74 -38.32
CA ILE A 104 43.08 -6.40 -39.04
C ILE A 104 41.87 -5.50 -39.15
N TRP A 105 41.11 -5.65 -40.23
CA TRP A 105 39.82 -4.97 -40.42
C TRP A 105 38.96 -5.78 -41.38
N MET A 106 37.65 -5.54 -41.29
CA MET A 106 36.66 -6.20 -42.13
C MET A 106 36.14 -5.25 -43.21
N GLU A 107 36.04 -5.72 -44.43
CA GLU A 107 35.33 -5.06 -45.52
C GLU A 107 34.08 -5.88 -45.87
N VAL A 108 32.92 -5.22 -45.88
CA VAL A 108 31.62 -5.83 -46.22
C VAL A 108 31.20 -5.27 -47.57
N ARG A 109 31.01 -6.15 -48.53
CA ARG A 109 30.55 -5.82 -49.88
C ARG A 109 29.13 -6.31 -50.09
N SER A 110 28.21 -5.39 -50.30
CA SER A 110 26.84 -5.63 -50.72
C SER A 110 26.66 -5.14 -52.18
N ALA A 111 25.54 -5.47 -52.82
CA ALA A 111 25.27 -5.08 -54.21
C ALA A 111 25.37 -3.56 -54.44
N ASN A 112 25.04 -2.73 -53.43
CA ASN A 112 24.97 -1.27 -53.57
C ASN A 112 25.87 -0.51 -52.59
N GLU A 113 26.62 -1.19 -51.72
CA GLU A 113 27.36 -0.53 -50.65
C GLU A 113 28.63 -1.31 -50.29
N ILE A 114 29.70 -0.57 -49.99
CA ILE A 114 30.91 -1.12 -49.39
C ILE A 114 31.12 -0.41 -48.05
N ALA A 115 31.26 -1.17 -46.98
CA ALA A 115 31.54 -0.67 -45.68
C ALA A 115 32.82 -1.29 -45.11
N VAL A 116 33.60 -0.53 -44.34
CA VAL A 116 34.88 -0.95 -43.78
C VAL A 116 34.88 -0.69 -42.26
N SER A 117 35.24 -1.71 -41.48
CA SER A 117 35.37 -1.57 -40.03
C SER A 117 36.62 -0.77 -39.63
N LYS A 118 36.69 -0.35 -38.38
CA LYS A 118 37.95 0.17 -37.80
C LYS A 118 39.00 -0.96 -37.75
N LYS A 119 40.25 -0.56 -37.87
CA LYS A 119 41.38 -1.46 -37.72
C LYS A 119 41.56 -1.86 -36.25
N LEU A 120 41.72 -3.15 -36.00
CA LEU A 120 42.06 -3.74 -34.73
C LEU A 120 43.50 -4.21 -34.74
N ASN A 121 44.33 -3.80 -33.79
CA ASN A 121 45.71 -4.22 -33.68
C ASN A 121 45.83 -5.27 -32.57
N PHE A 122 46.61 -6.31 -32.83
CA PHE A 122 46.91 -7.34 -31.86
C PHE A 122 48.32 -7.94 -32.09
N SER A 123 48.91 -8.48 -31.02
CA SER A 123 50.07 -9.39 -31.14
C SER A 123 49.62 -10.84 -31.08
N LEU A 124 50.36 -11.74 -31.72
CA LEU A 124 49.99 -13.16 -31.70
C LEU A 124 50.02 -13.76 -30.31
N ASP A 125 50.86 -13.24 -29.43
CA ASP A 125 51.01 -13.75 -28.06
C ASP A 125 49.81 -13.33 -27.19
N GLU A 126 49.19 -12.18 -27.49
CA GLU A 126 48.03 -11.68 -26.77
C GLU A 126 46.71 -12.38 -27.10
N ILE A 127 46.61 -12.95 -28.33
CA ILE A 127 45.40 -13.61 -28.81
C ILE A 127 45.39 -15.12 -28.57
N VAL A 128 46.43 -15.70 -27.96
CA VAL A 128 46.43 -17.12 -27.60
C VAL A 128 45.42 -17.33 -26.47
N LYS A 129 44.38 -18.12 -26.76
CA LYS A 129 43.46 -18.57 -25.71
C LYS A 129 44.03 -19.81 -25.05
N PRO A 130 44.31 -19.74 -23.74
CA PRO A 130 44.70 -20.91 -22.97
C PRO A 130 43.59 -21.99 -23.01
N CYS A 131 43.96 -23.24 -22.80
CA CYS A 131 42.97 -24.28 -22.53
C CYS A 131 42.16 -23.93 -21.31
N LEU A 132 40.88 -24.31 -21.31
CA LEU A 132 40.00 -24.08 -20.17
C LEU A 132 40.50 -24.85 -18.93
N PRO A 133 40.62 -24.22 -17.76
CA PRO A 133 40.85 -24.97 -16.54
C PRO A 133 39.64 -25.87 -16.26
N GLU A 134 39.88 -27.05 -15.74
CA GLU A 134 38.84 -28.00 -15.37
C GLU A 134 38.58 -27.93 -13.88
N LEU A 135 37.31 -27.56 -13.50
CA LEU A 135 36.88 -27.59 -12.11
C LEU A 135 36.91 -29.04 -11.58
N ASP A 136 37.77 -29.32 -10.61
CA ASP A 136 37.93 -30.65 -10.06
C ASP A 136 36.85 -30.92 -9.01
N HIS A 137 36.92 -30.23 -7.86
CA HIS A 137 35.90 -30.42 -6.85
C HIS A 137 35.61 -29.13 -6.02
N VAL A 138 34.48 -29.10 -5.35
CA VAL A 138 34.12 -28.06 -4.41
C VAL A 138 33.92 -28.71 -3.05
N GLU A 139 34.76 -28.36 -2.09
CA GLU A 139 34.65 -28.77 -0.70
C GLU A 139 33.87 -27.72 0.08
N LEU A 140 32.88 -28.15 0.86
CA LEU A 140 31.95 -27.26 1.55
C LEU A 140 32.18 -27.32 3.06
N ASP A 141 32.34 -26.16 3.69
CA ASP A 141 32.24 -25.97 5.14
C ASP A 141 31.13 -24.96 5.44
N CYS A 142 29.89 -25.41 5.39
CA CYS A 142 28.62 -24.70 5.64
C CYS A 142 28.48 -23.27 5.05
N SER A 143 29.28 -22.30 5.48
CA SER A 143 29.27 -20.91 4.99
C SER A 143 30.45 -20.57 4.07
N GLU A 144 31.34 -21.54 3.85
CA GLU A 144 32.56 -21.38 3.06
C GLU A 144 32.65 -22.51 2.04
N ALA A 145 33.31 -22.25 0.92
CA ALA A 145 33.50 -23.25 -0.11
C ALA A 145 34.91 -23.15 -0.70
N THR A 146 35.68 -24.24 -0.62
CA THR A 146 36.97 -24.34 -1.29
C THR A 146 36.77 -24.92 -2.69
N VAL A 147 37.04 -24.12 -3.70
CA VAL A 147 36.94 -24.49 -5.11
C VAL A 147 38.32 -24.87 -5.62
N THR A 148 38.47 -26.07 -6.16
CA THR A 148 39.72 -26.55 -6.72
C THR A 148 39.59 -26.83 -8.22
N TRP A 149 40.64 -26.58 -8.96
CA TRP A 149 40.69 -26.83 -10.40
C TRP A 149 42.06 -27.37 -10.81
N LYS A 150 42.11 -27.97 -11.99
CA LYS A 150 43.33 -28.48 -12.57
C LYS A 150 43.85 -27.52 -13.62
N ASN A 151 45.16 -27.39 -13.66
CA ASN A 151 45.85 -26.62 -14.69
C ASN A 151 45.51 -27.11 -16.08
N PRO A 152 45.40 -26.21 -17.05
CA PRO A 152 45.34 -26.61 -18.46
C PRO A 152 46.59 -27.41 -18.85
N GLN A 153 46.41 -28.46 -19.65
CA GLN A 153 47.50 -29.39 -20.05
C GLN A 153 48.72 -28.73 -20.72
N TRP A 154 48.58 -27.51 -21.24
CA TRP A 154 49.67 -26.80 -21.92
C TRP A 154 50.64 -26.11 -20.95
N PHE A 155 50.27 -25.87 -19.69
CA PHE A 155 51.07 -25.16 -18.70
C PHE A 155 52.44 -25.86 -18.41
N GLU A 156 52.48 -27.18 -18.48
CA GLU A 156 53.72 -27.96 -18.25
C GLU A 156 54.82 -27.70 -19.31
N PHE A 157 54.46 -27.08 -20.45
CA PHE A 157 55.38 -26.88 -21.58
C PHE A 157 55.82 -25.43 -21.81
N HIS A 158 55.27 -24.45 -21.08
CA HIS A 158 55.52 -23.02 -21.26
C HIS A 158 55.79 -22.36 -19.88
N ASN A 159 57.00 -22.55 -19.39
CA ASN A 159 57.37 -22.23 -17.99
C ASN A 159 57.76 -20.75 -17.76
N ASP A 160 57.62 -19.84 -18.72
CA ASP A 160 58.17 -18.49 -18.65
C ASP A 160 57.20 -17.41 -18.10
N GLN A 161 55.93 -17.72 -17.92
CA GLN A 161 54.97 -16.80 -17.26
C GLN A 161 54.05 -17.54 -16.27
N PRO A 162 53.93 -17.05 -15.03
CA PRO A 162 53.02 -17.66 -14.09
C PRO A 162 51.57 -17.48 -14.55
N LEU A 163 50.81 -18.58 -14.57
CA LEU A 163 49.38 -18.53 -14.76
C LEU A 163 48.73 -17.93 -13.54
N THR A 164 47.84 -16.98 -13.80
CA THR A 164 46.90 -16.49 -12.80
C THR A 164 45.46 -16.85 -13.23
N TYR A 165 44.56 -16.89 -12.28
CA TYR A 165 43.19 -17.29 -12.51
C TYR A 165 42.22 -16.20 -12.11
N ALA A 166 41.03 -16.22 -12.69
CA ALA A 166 39.87 -15.51 -12.19
C ALA A 166 38.77 -16.52 -11.94
N ILE A 167 38.12 -16.36 -10.81
CA ILE A 167 36.92 -17.09 -10.43
C ILE A 167 35.71 -16.17 -10.47
N ARG A 168 34.59 -16.69 -10.87
CA ARG A 168 33.29 -16.01 -10.67
C ARG A 168 32.27 -16.96 -10.10
N TYR A 169 31.43 -16.42 -9.25
CA TYR A 169 30.35 -17.18 -8.65
C TYR A 169 29.11 -16.30 -8.45
N LYS A 170 27.97 -16.94 -8.39
CA LYS A 170 26.69 -16.27 -8.09
C LYS A 170 25.74 -17.25 -7.42
N ALA A 171 24.81 -16.74 -6.61
CA ALA A 171 23.68 -17.55 -6.20
C ALA A 171 22.77 -17.85 -7.40
N SER A 172 22.15 -19.02 -7.42
CA SER A 172 21.27 -19.45 -8.54
C SER A 172 20.07 -18.51 -8.74
N THR A 173 19.71 -17.73 -7.71
CA THR A 173 18.66 -16.70 -7.76
C THR A 173 19.14 -15.36 -8.30
N ASP A 174 20.46 -15.13 -8.33
CA ASP A 174 21.04 -13.84 -8.67
C ASP A 174 21.34 -13.77 -10.19
N HIS A 175 21.18 -12.58 -10.75
CA HIS A 175 21.50 -12.33 -12.18
C HIS A 175 22.95 -11.90 -12.37
N GLU A 176 23.58 -11.31 -11.36
CA GLU A 176 24.91 -10.76 -11.44
C GLU A 176 25.96 -11.74 -10.89
N TRP A 177 27.15 -11.75 -11.52
CA TRP A 177 28.28 -12.55 -11.10
C TRP A 177 29.18 -11.74 -10.17
N THR A 178 29.62 -12.34 -9.08
CA THR A 178 30.74 -11.85 -8.26
C THR A 178 32.05 -12.37 -8.83
N TYR A 179 33.08 -11.53 -8.89
CA TYR A 179 34.35 -11.82 -9.55
C TYR A 179 35.50 -11.66 -8.55
N GLU A 180 36.43 -12.62 -8.58
CA GLU A 180 37.74 -12.50 -7.94
C GLU A 180 38.84 -12.82 -8.97
N THR A 181 39.90 -12.04 -8.97
CA THR A 181 40.95 -12.09 -10.01
C THR A 181 42.34 -12.11 -9.37
N ASN A 182 43.36 -12.43 -10.18
CA ASN A 182 44.76 -12.51 -9.77
C ASN A 182 45.04 -13.64 -8.76
N LEU A 183 44.36 -14.76 -8.89
CA LEU A 183 44.60 -15.96 -8.11
C LEU A 183 45.82 -16.70 -8.68
N ASP A 184 46.77 -17.06 -7.85
CA ASP A 184 48.01 -17.71 -8.22
C ASP A 184 48.09 -19.21 -7.85
N GLN A 185 47.04 -19.70 -7.19
CA GLN A 185 46.89 -21.10 -6.77
C GLN A 185 45.77 -21.80 -7.53
N GLU A 186 45.82 -23.14 -7.54
CA GLU A 186 44.79 -23.99 -8.18
C GLU A 186 43.57 -24.24 -7.29
N ASN A 187 43.44 -23.47 -6.25
CA ASN A 187 42.31 -23.46 -5.34
C ASN A 187 41.98 -22.03 -4.88
N HIS A 188 40.78 -21.86 -4.44
CA HIS A 188 40.32 -20.59 -3.85
C HIS A 188 39.20 -20.85 -2.87
N GLU A 189 39.22 -20.12 -1.74
CA GLU A 189 38.21 -20.18 -0.72
C GLU A 189 37.21 -19.03 -0.91
N LEU A 190 35.93 -19.38 -1.01
CA LEU A 190 34.82 -18.44 -1.07
C LEU A 190 34.24 -18.29 0.33
N TYR A 191 34.22 -17.06 0.85
CA TYR A 191 33.76 -16.73 2.18
C TYR A 191 32.40 -16.02 2.16
N ASP A 192 31.77 -15.93 3.32
CA ASP A 192 30.52 -15.19 3.55
C ASP A 192 29.37 -15.62 2.62
N LEU A 193 29.33 -16.89 2.27
CA LEU A 193 28.26 -17.44 1.46
C LEU A 193 26.95 -17.50 2.27
N LYS A 194 25.84 -17.13 1.64
CA LYS A 194 24.53 -17.21 2.29
C LYS A 194 24.21 -18.67 2.61
N PRO A 195 23.73 -18.98 3.81
CA PRO A 195 23.27 -20.31 4.18
C PRO A 195 22.14 -20.79 3.28
N PHE A 196 22.01 -22.11 3.13
CA PHE A 196 20.95 -22.78 2.39
C PHE A 196 20.72 -22.22 0.98
N THR A 197 21.81 -21.85 0.32
CA THR A 197 21.77 -21.21 -1.00
C THR A 197 22.62 -22.00 -1.98
N CYS A 198 22.07 -22.24 -3.17
CA CYS A 198 22.82 -22.90 -4.24
C CYS A 198 23.55 -21.86 -5.08
N TYR A 199 24.82 -22.14 -5.34
CA TYR A 199 25.73 -21.29 -6.11
C TYR A 199 26.18 -21.99 -7.37
N GLU A 200 26.50 -21.20 -8.38
CA GLU A 200 27.22 -21.60 -9.57
C GLU A 200 28.59 -20.94 -9.57
N VAL A 201 29.62 -21.71 -9.90
CA VAL A 201 31.00 -21.24 -9.96
C VAL A 201 31.64 -21.59 -11.28
N GLN A 202 32.48 -20.70 -11.77
CA GLN A 202 33.30 -20.86 -12.98
C GLN A 202 34.67 -20.26 -12.75
N VAL A 203 35.69 -20.83 -13.43
CA VAL A 203 37.07 -20.36 -13.36
C VAL A 203 37.61 -20.14 -14.78
N ARG A 204 38.54 -19.22 -14.95
CA ARG A 204 39.30 -19.01 -16.20
C ARG A 204 40.73 -18.64 -15.90
N CYS A 205 41.61 -18.88 -16.89
CA CYS A 205 42.98 -18.42 -16.82
C CYS A 205 43.16 -16.95 -17.24
N ILE A 206 44.16 -16.28 -16.65
CA ILE A 206 44.71 -15.00 -17.04
C ILE A 206 46.23 -15.19 -17.20
N PRO A 207 46.92 -14.68 -18.21
CA PRO A 207 46.50 -13.74 -19.23
C PRO A 207 45.86 -14.41 -20.43
N GLY A 208 45.22 -13.61 -21.24
CA GLY A 208 44.57 -14.00 -22.47
C GLY A 208 43.04 -14.03 -22.38
N ASN A 209 42.40 -14.02 -23.55
CA ASN A 209 40.91 -14.07 -23.66
C ASN A 209 40.40 -15.50 -23.45
N SER A 210 40.73 -16.16 -22.33
CA SER A 210 40.21 -17.50 -22.08
C SER A 210 38.72 -17.45 -21.78
N GLU A 211 37.98 -18.44 -22.24
CA GLU A 211 36.58 -18.62 -21.87
C GLU A 211 36.47 -19.08 -20.42
N TRP A 212 35.28 -18.93 -19.85
CA TRP A 212 35.00 -19.49 -18.55
C TRP A 212 34.82 -21.01 -18.66
N SER A 213 35.24 -21.73 -17.62
CA SER A 213 35.01 -23.18 -17.52
C SER A 213 33.54 -23.52 -17.56
N SER A 214 33.20 -24.80 -17.71
CA SER A 214 31.87 -25.29 -17.40
C SER A 214 31.46 -24.90 -16.00
N SER A 215 30.18 -24.55 -15.80
CA SER A 215 29.64 -24.19 -14.48
C SER A 215 29.55 -25.42 -13.57
N LYS A 216 29.96 -25.28 -12.32
CA LYS A 216 29.76 -26.29 -11.31
C LYS A 216 28.86 -25.72 -10.21
N SER A 217 27.84 -26.47 -9.79
CA SER A 217 26.89 -26.03 -8.76
C SER A 217 27.17 -26.72 -7.44
N PHE A 218 26.99 -25.98 -6.36
CA PHE A 218 27.05 -26.47 -4.98
C PHE A 218 26.04 -25.71 -4.12
N CYS A 219 25.62 -26.28 -2.99
CA CYS A 219 24.68 -25.62 -2.08
C CYS A 219 25.24 -25.61 -0.67
N THR A 220 25.18 -24.47 -0.01
CA THR A 220 25.59 -24.28 1.37
C THR A 220 24.65 -24.98 2.35
N CYS A 221 25.14 -25.29 3.56
CA CYS A 221 24.37 -25.94 4.61
C CYS A 221 23.26 -25.04 5.14
N GLU A 222 22.30 -25.64 5.85
CA GLU A 222 21.38 -24.88 6.71
C GLU A 222 22.15 -24.24 7.86
N ALA A 223 21.72 -23.06 8.29
CA ALA A 223 22.20 -22.39 9.48
C ALA A 223 21.05 -22.13 10.46
N ALA A 224 21.39 -21.65 11.66
CA ALA A 224 20.39 -21.35 12.67
C ALA A 224 19.48 -20.19 12.20
N PRO A 225 18.14 -20.35 12.21
CA PRO A 225 17.24 -19.32 11.78
C PRO A 225 17.33 -18.12 12.74
N PHE A 226 17.17 -16.92 12.21
CA PHE A 226 17.24 -15.68 12.98
C PHE A 226 15.95 -14.86 12.87
N GLY A 227 15.90 -13.75 13.62
CA GLY A 227 14.70 -12.94 13.72
C GLY A 227 13.62 -13.56 14.59
N GLN A 228 12.47 -12.94 14.64
CA GLN A 228 11.31 -13.40 15.40
C GLN A 228 10.14 -13.62 14.46
N VAL A 229 9.34 -14.63 14.73
CA VAL A 229 8.10 -14.91 13.99
C VAL A 229 7.11 -13.78 14.23
N ASP A 230 6.56 -13.21 13.17
CA ASP A 230 5.47 -12.23 13.27
C ASP A 230 4.18 -12.97 13.60
N VAL A 231 3.62 -12.72 14.78
CA VAL A 231 2.42 -13.40 15.31
C VAL A 231 1.35 -12.40 15.70
N TRP A 232 0.10 -12.76 15.41
CA TRP A 232 -1.07 -11.97 15.75
C TRP A 232 -2.28 -12.83 16.07
N GLN A 233 -3.17 -12.35 16.93
CA GLN A 233 -4.43 -13.01 17.24
C GLN A 233 -5.58 -12.35 16.48
N LYS A 234 -6.24 -13.11 15.61
CA LYS A 234 -7.56 -12.77 15.06
C LYS A 234 -8.62 -12.97 16.14
N GLY A 235 -9.70 -12.22 16.07
CA GLY A 235 -10.79 -12.28 17.05
C GLY A 235 -11.18 -13.71 17.48
N CYS A 236 -11.82 -13.80 18.63
CA CYS A 236 -12.28 -15.07 19.21
C CYS A 236 -13.69 -15.40 18.75
N ILE A 237 -13.96 -16.67 18.52
CA ILE A 237 -15.28 -17.22 18.18
C ILE A 237 -15.79 -17.88 19.46
N SER A 238 -16.93 -17.41 19.94
CA SER A 238 -17.66 -18.05 21.03
C SER A 238 -18.86 -18.76 20.43
N ASP A 239 -18.75 -20.05 20.20
CA ASP A 239 -19.85 -20.91 19.84
C ASP A 239 -20.24 -21.77 21.06
N ARG A 240 -21.49 -22.25 21.11
CA ARG A 240 -22.08 -22.92 22.31
C ARG A 240 -21.27 -24.12 22.84
N GLN A 241 -20.25 -24.58 22.12
CA GLN A 241 -19.41 -25.73 22.50
C GLN A 241 -17.91 -25.50 22.52
N ASN A 242 -17.40 -24.47 21.86
CA ASN A 242 -15.94 -24.18 21.80
C ASN A 242 -15.67 -22.67 21.77
N GLU A 243 -15.10 -22.18 22.86
CA GLU A 243 -14.57 -20.82 22.94
C GLU A 243 -13.10 -20.83 22.56
N SER A 244 -12.78 -20.42 21.34
CA SER A 244 -11.42 -20.41 20.84
C SER A 244 -11.11 -19.15 20.04
N CYS A 245 -9.84 -18.75 20.08
CA CYS A 245 -9.31 -17.64 19.31
C CYS A 245 -8.38 -18.17 18.23
N LEU A 246 -8.39 -17.55 17.06
CA LEU A 246 -7.48 -17.90 15.97
C LEU A 246 -6.18 -17.12 16.10
N LEU A 247 -5.09 -17.82 16.34
CA LEU A 247 -3.73 -17.33 16.27
C LEU A 247 -3.24 -17.44 14.83
N LEU A 248 -2.66 -16.38 14.31
CA LEU A 248 -2.07 -16.30 12.97
C LEU A 248 -0.61 -15.88 13.08
N TRP A 249 0.25 -16.41 12.22
CA TRP A 249 1.62 -15.90 12.07
C TRP A 249 2.03 -15.88 10.61
N LYS A 250 3.08 -15.14 10.31
CA LYS A 250 3.68 -15.15 8.99
C LYS A 250 4.76 -16.22 8.92
N ALA A 251 4.83 -16.92 7.78
CA ALA A 251 5.97 -17.77 7.51
C ALA A 251 7.25 -16.94 7.62
N LEU A 252 8.29 -17.54 8.19
CA LEU A 252 9.59 -16.88 8.30
C LEU A 252 10.13 -16.65 6.88
N ASP A 253 10.69 -15.46 6.66
CA ASP A 253 11.32 -15.11 5.39
C ASP A 253 12.42 -16.14 5.07
N PRO A 254 12.60 -16.59 3.82
CA PRO A 254 13.64 -17.55 3.45
C PRO A 254 15.04 -17.16 3.90
N ASP A 255 15.39 -15.87 3.82
CA ASP A 255 16.69 -15.37 4.28
C ASP A 255 16.85 -15.52 5.80
N ALA A 256 15.77 -15.31 6.55
CA ALA A 256 15.76 -15.46 8.00
C ALA A 256 15.63 -16.94 8.43
N ALA A 257 15.00 -17.76 7.63
CA ALA A 257 14.86 -19.20 7.88
C ALA A 257 16.19 -19.95 7.79
N GLN A 258 17.08 -19.52 6.92
CA GLN A 258 18.41 -20.10 6.66
C GLN A 258 18.38 -21.63 6.51
N GLY A 259 17.27 -22.17 6.04
CA GLY A 259 17.01 -23.59 5.94
C GLY A 259 15.52 -23.88 5.78
N THR A 260 15.18 -25.14 5.76
CA THR A 260 13.78 -25.60 5.71
C THR A 260 13.16 -25.56 7.10
N ILE A 261 12.11 -24.76 7.28
CA ILE A 261 11.37 -24.74 8.54
C ILE A 261 10.60 -26.06 8.66
N LEU A 262 10.91 -26.81 9.71
CA LEU A 262 10.29 -28.12 10.02
C LEU A 262 8.94 -27.92 10.67
N ASP A 263 8.86 -27.04 11.67
CA ASP A 263 7.64 -26.70 12.38
C ASP A 263 7.75 -25.35 13.09
N TYR A 264 6.58 -24.90 13.58
CA TYR A 264 6.44 -23.77 14.49
C TYR A 264 5.97 -24.31 15.83
N GLU A 265 6.77 -24.11 16.86
CA GLU A 265 6.42 -24.45 18.23
C GLU A 265 5.65 -23.31 18.87
N VAL A 266 4.44 -23.59 19.31
CA VAL A 266 3.53 -22.65 19.96
C VAL A 266 3.35 -23.05 21.41
N ILE A 267 3.62 -22.12 22.31
CA ILE A 267 3.40 -22.26 23.75
C ILE A 267 2.28 -21.29 24.13
N VAL A 268 1.25 -21.81 24.74
CA VAL A 268 0.11 -21.03 25.25
C VAL A 268 0.06 -21.15 26.74
N GLN A 269 0.01 -20.01 27.43
CA GLN A 269 -0.16 -19.94 28.88
C GLN A 269 -1.51 -19.29 29.21
N ASP A 270 -2.31 -19.96 30.04
CA ASP A 270 -3.60 -19.48 30.51
C ASP A 270 -3.55 -18.76 31.87
N HIS A 271 -4.69 -18.28 32.38
CA HIS A 271 -4.82 -17.66 33.69
C HIS A 271 -4.41 -18.57 34.86
N SER A 272 -4.50 -19.87 34.72
CA SER A 272 -4.09 -20.85 35.72
C SER A 272 -2.60 -21.13 35.73
N LYS A 273 -1.84 -20.45 34.85
CA LYS A 273 -0.42 -20.70 34.54
C LYS A 273 -0.16 -22.10 33.96
N ALA A 274 -1.20 -22.78 33.49
CA ALA A 274 -1.01 -24.01 32.72
C ALA A 274 -0.37 -23.68 31.37
N VAL A 275 0.59 -24.52 30.98
CA VAL A 275 1.37 -24.34 29.76
C VAL A 275 1.03 -25.45 28.78
N HIS A 276 0.47 -25.09 27.65
CA HIS A 276 0.19 -25.98 26.53
C HIS A 276 1.22 -25.75 25.41
N ARG A 277 1.91 -26.81 25.02
CA ARG A 277 2.91 -26.80 23.95
C ARG A 277 2.43 -27.60 22.76
N MET A 278 2.46 -27.03 21.59
CA MET A 278 1.97 -27.64 20.35
C MET A 278 2.88 -27.25 19.18
N ASN A 279 3.02 -28.14 18.21
CA ASN A 279 3.79 -27.92 17.01
C ASN A 279 2.87 -27.87 15.80
N TYR A 280 3.11 -26.93 14.90
CA TYR A 280 2.32 -26.71 13.68
C TYR A 280 3.22 -26.55 12.47
N ASN A 281 2.77 -27.02 11.30
CA ASN A 281 3.54 -26.88 10.07
C ASN A 281 3.54 -25.43 9.55
N CYS A 282 2.41 -24.75 9.58
CA CYS A 282 2.25 -23.29 9.26
C CYS A 282 0.83 -22.87 9.64
N CYS A 283 0.68 -21.78 9.87
CA CYS A 283 0.68 -20.35 9.89
C CYS A 283 -0.56 -19.92 10.65
N GLN A 284 -1.31 -20.94 11.25
CA GLN A 284 -2.47 -20.71 12.11
C GLN A 284 -2.68 -21.81 13.15
N ALA A 285 -3.23 -21.42 14.28
CA ALA A 285 -3.62 -22.33 15.36
C ALA A 285 -4.87 -21.83 16.09
N LEU A 286 -5.69 -22.75 16.59
CA LEU A 286 -6.75 -22.43 17.53
C LEU A 286 -6.20 -22.48 18.95
N ILE A 287 -6.38 -21.41 19.71
CA ILE A 287 -5.96 -21.28 21.10
C ILE A 287 -7.18 -21.05 21.99
N PRO A 288 -7.16 -21.50 23.26
CA PRO A 288 -8.25 -21.24 24.20
C PRO A 288 -8.49 -19.74 24.40
N ILE A 289 -9.74 -19.33 24.62
CA ILE A 289 -10.08 -17.93 24.92
C ILE A 289 -9.45 -17.45 26.24
N ALA A 290 -9.17 -18.39 27.17
CA ALA A 290 -8.50 -18.14 28.44
C ALA A 290 -6.98 -17.91 28.31
N ALA A 291 -6.41 -17.97 27.10
CA ALA A 291 -5.00 -17.73 26.87
C ALA A 291 -4.63 -16.29 27.22
N GLN A 292 -3.57 -16.10 28.01
CA GLN A 292 -3.00 -14.81 28.39
C GLN A 292 -1.75 -14.47 27.59
N TYR A 293 -0.88 -15.47 27.43
CA TYR A 293 0.39 -15.31 26.74
C TYR A 293 0.59 -16.40 25.71
N VAL A 294 1.12 -16.01 24.58
CA VAL A 294 1.52 -16.93 23.51
C VAL A 294 2.98 -16.65 23.16
N SER A 295 3.77 -17.71 23.09
CA SER A 295 5.12 -17.68 22.59
C SER A 295 5.24 -18.60 21.38
N ILE A 296 5.87 -18.12 20.30
CA ILE A 296 6.05 -18.90 19.08
C ILE A 296 7.51 -18.83 18.62
N ALA A 297 8.04 -19.95 18.16
CA ALA A 297 9.37 -20.04 17.55
C ALA A 297 9.32 -20.96 16.33
N ALA A 298 10.01 -20.57 15.25
CA ALA A 298 10.22 -21.42 14.09
C ALA A 298 11.46 -22.30 14.28
N ARG A 299 11.43 -23.53 13.80
CA ARG A 299 12.52 -24.49 13.95
C ARG A 299 12.93 -25.05 12.59
N ASN A 300 14.23 -25.00 12.28
CA ASN A 300 14.84 -25.79 11.21
C ASN A 300 15.65 -26.95 11.79
N SER A 301 16.44 -27.64 10.96
CA SER A 301 17.27 -28.79 11.41
C SER A 301 18.35 -28.39 12.42
N VAL A 302 18.83 -27.12 12.39
CA VAL A 302 19.95 -26.65 13.19
C VAL A 302 19.49 -26.12 14.54
N LYS A 303 18.54 -25.15 14.57
CA LYS A 303 18.09 -24.48 15.80
C LYS A 303 16.65 -23.95 15.65
N LYS A 304 16.22 -23.25 16.71
CA LYS A 304 15.00 -22.45 16.75
C LYS A 304 15.32 -20.97 16.73
N THR A 305 14.37 -20.15 16.19
CA THR A 305 14.41 -18.70 16.35
C THR A 305 14.27 -18.31 17.82
N PRO A 306 14.68 -17.08 18.20
CA PRO A 306 14.21 -16.48 19.44
C PRO A 306 12.69 -16.48 19.52
N TRP A 307 12.15 -16.65 20.73
CA TRP A 307 10.71 -16.65 20.97
C TRP A 307 10.08 -15.31 20.65
N ALA A 308 9.06 -15.33 19.83
CA ALA A 308 8.16 -14.19 19.66
C ALA A 308 7.04 -14.30 20.70
N ASN A 309 6.91 -13.32 21.56
CA ASN A 309 5.95 -13.30 22.65
C ASN A 309 4.80 -12.33 22.32
N LEU A 310 3.58 -12.77 22.55
CA LEU A 310 2.36 -11.99 22.39
C LEU A 310 1.53 -12.05 23.67
N SER A 311 1.37 -10.92 24.35
CA SER A 311 0.40 -10.81 25.43
C SER A 311 -0.99 -10.56 24.83
N LEU A 312 -1.96 -11.36 25.28
CA LEU A 312 -3.36 -11.28 24.84
C LEU A 312 -4.20 -10.43 25.79
N GLU A 313 -3.64 -10.06 26.94
CA GLU A 313 -4.32 -9.21 27.92
C GLU A 313 -4.55 -7.82 27.38
N LYS A 314 -5.71 -7.26 27.70
CA LYS A 314 -5.98 -5.83 27.47
C LYS A 314 -5.36 -5.05 28.61
N THR A 315 -4.61 -4.01 28.29
CA THR A 315 -4.10 -3.06 29.30
C THR A 315 -4.98 -1.81 29.32
N GLU A 316 -5.00 -1.14 30.45
CA GLU A 316 -5.67 0.16 30.63
C GLU A 316 -4.89 1.33 30.02
N LEU A 317 -3.69 1.06 29.47
CA LEU A 317 -2.92 2.07 28.75
C LEU A 317 -3.73 2.57 27.55
N PRO A 318 -3.74 3.87 27.29
CA PRO A 318 -4.47 4.42 26.15
C PRO A 318 -3.86 3.92 24.83
N GLY A 319 -4.72 3.68 23.86
CA GLY A 319 -4.32 3.21 22.52
C GLY A 319 -3.71 4.32 21.65
N PRO A 320 -3.17 3.97 20.49
CA PRO A 320 -2.76 4.95 19.48
C PRO A 320 -3.92 5.85 19.08
N GLU A 321 -3.63 7.15 18.91
CA GLU A 321 -4.59 8.20 18.63
C GLU A 321 -4.37 8.81 17.24
N ASP A 322 -5.32 9.64 16.78
CA ASP A 322 -5.24 10.40 15.53
C ASP A 322 -4.84 9.53 14.33
N ILE A 323 -5.51 8.40 14.16
CA ILE A 323 -5.25 7.49 13.05
C ILE A 323 -5.64 8.17 11.73
N THR A 324 -4.71 8.33 10.83
CA THR A 324 -4.97 8.79 9.47
C THR A 324 -4.54 7.74 8.45
N VAL A 325 -5.36 7.56 7.43
CA VAL A 325 -5.11 6.58 6.36
C VAL A 325 -5.17 7.30 5.03
N MET A 326 -4.05 7.27 4.31
CA MET A 326 -3.91 7.92 3.02
C MET A 326 -3.57 6.91 1.93
N PRO A 327 -4.21 6.96 0.77
CA PRO A 327 -3.82 6.13 -0.36
C PRO A 327 -2.45 6.57 -0.89
N THR A 328 -1.63 5.58 -1.27
CA THR A 328 -0.33 5.80 -1.91
C THR A 328 -0.37 5.09 -3.25
N GLU A 329 -0.24 5.86 -4.35
CA GLU A 329 -0.36 5.34 -5.71
C GLU A 329 0.60 4.17 -5.95
N GLY A 330 0.05 3.06 -6.44
CA GLY A 330 0.80 1.85 -6.77
C GLY A 330 1.36 1.04 -5.60
N LEU A 331 1.25 1.53 -4.35
CA LEU A 331 1.88 0.90 -3.19
C LEU A 331 0.88 0.38 -2.15
N GLY A 332 -0.30 1.01 -1.98
CA GLY A 332 -1.30 0.62 -0.99
C GLY A 332 -1.82 1.77 -0.13
N LEU A 333 -2.13 1.49 1.15
CA LEU A 333 -2.61 2.48 2.11
C LEU A 333 -1.51 2.80 3.13
N ASN A 334 -1.13 4.05 3.25
CA ASN A 334 -0.23 4.51 4.30
C ASN A 334 -1.04 4.93 5.53
N VAL A 335 -0.79 4.29 6.65
CA VAL A 335 -1.44 4.56 7.94
C VAL A 335 -0.45 5.28 8.84
N THR A 336 -0.87 6.40 9.42
CA THR A 336 -0.08 7.13 10.43
C THR A 336 -0.92 7.31 11.69
N TRP A 337 -0.26 7.37 12.84
CA TRP A 337 -0.89 7.54 14.15
C TRP A 337 0.00 8.35 15.08
N LYS A 338 -0.60 8.84 16.14
CA LYS A 338 0.14 9.44 17.25
C LYS A 338 0.20 8.44 18.41
N PRO A 339 1.34 8.30 19.09
CA PRO A 339 1.36 7.65 20.40
C PRO A 339 0.46 8.41 21.37
N SER A 340 -0.23 7.71 22.26
CA SER A 340 -1.00 8.39 23.29
C SER A 340 -0.12 9.29 24.16
N MET A 341 -0.61 10.44 24.53
CA MET A 341 0.12 11.41 25.37
C MET A 341 0.53 10.85 26.74
N ASP A 342 -0.25 9.93 27.30
CA ASP A 342 0.07 9.27 28.57
C ASP A 342 1.19 8.21 28.44
N SER A 343 1.57 7.85 27.21
CA SER A 343 2.63 6.86 26.93
C SER A 343 4.05 7.42 27.04
N GLN A 344 4.26 8.65 27.52
CA GLN A 344 5.61 9.23 27.68
C GLN A 344 6.53 8.38 28.56
N TRP A 345 5.98 7.51 29.40
CA TRP A 345 6.74 6.67 30.34
C TRP A 345 6.87 5.21 29.91
N VAL A 346 6.00 4.72 29.02
CA VAL A 346 5.99 3.31 28.57
C VAL A 346 5.79 3.27 27.06
N GLN A 347 6.86 3.10 26.33
CA GLN A 347 6.77 2.94 24.87
C GLN A 347 6.33 1.51 24.51
N PRO A 348 5.46 1.34 23.50
CA PRO A 348 5.14 0.01 22.99
C PRO A 348 6.38 -0.64 22.36
N GLN A 349 6.49 -1.94 22.49
CA GLN A 349 7.57 -2.72 21.86
C GLN A 349 7.40 -2.75 20.33
N LYS A 350 6.16 -2.87 19.88
CA LYS A 350 5.77 -2.80 18.46
C LYS A 350 4.32 -2.33 18.31
N TYR A 351 3.99 -1.87 17.13
CA TYR A 351 2.62 -1.65 16.71
C TYR A 351 2.18 -2.74 15.73
N VAL A 352 0.90 -3.08 15.75
CA VAL A 352 0.25 -3.92 14.75
C VAL A 352 -0.88 -3.14 14.12
N VAL A 353 -0.89 -3.09 12.80
CA VAL A 353 -1.98 -2.50 12.02
C VAL A 353 -2.78 -3.63 11.39
N GLU A 354 -4.04 -3.67 11.70
CA GLU A 354 -5.01 -4.65 11.20
C GLU A 354 -5.96 -3.96 10.21
N TRP A 355 -6.28 -4.63 9.10
CA TRP A 355 -7.28 -4.13 8.16
C TRP A 355 -8.10 -5.25 7.55
N ARG A 356 -9.36 -4.92 7.23
CA ARG A 356 -10.30 -5.84 6.58
C ARG A 356 -11.29 -5.05 5.73
N LYS A 357 -11.91 -5.69 4.76
CA LYS A 357 -13.06 -5.12 4.04
C LYS A 357 -14.27 -5.05 4.96
N GLU A 358 -15.03 -3.96 4.91
CA GLU A 358 -16.22 -3.77 5.75
C GLU A 358 -17.44 -4.53 5.24
N MET A 359 -17.50 -4.83 3.95
CA MET A 359 -18.71 -5.34 3.26
C MET A 359 -18.83 -6.88 3.21
N VAL A 360 -17.88 -7.61 3.78
CA VAL A 360 -17.89 -9.08 3.75
C VAL A 360 -18.31 -9.62 5.10
N ASP A 361 -19.33 -10.48 5.11
CA ASP A 361 -19.75 -11.22 6.31
C ASP A 361 -18.56 -12.00 6.88
N SER A 362 -18.27 -11.74 8.14
CA SER A 362 -16.98 -11.87 8.81
C SER A 362 -16.46 -13.30 9.00
N ALA A 363 -17.15 -14.34 8.53
CA ALA A 363 -16.79 -15.73 8.85
C ALA A 363 -15.68 -16.35 7.98
N GLY A 364 -15.35 -15.75 6.84
CA GLY A 364 -14.41 -16.34 5.86
C GLY A 364 -13.25 -15.46 5.41
N GLU A 365 -13.22 -14.16 5.72
CA GLU A 365 -12.16 -13.29 5.20
C GLU A 365 -10.90 -13.39 6.05
N LEU A 366 -9.76 -13.62 5.38
CA LEU A 366 -8.43 -13.54 5.98
C LEU A 366 -8.21 -12.11 6.49
N LEU A 367 -8.05 -11.99 7.81
CA LEU A 367 -7.61 -10.75 8.43
C LEU A 367 -6.20 -10.41 7.92
N ASN A 368 -6.05 -9.25 7.33
CA ASN A 368 -4.75 -8.74 6.94
C ASN A 368 -4.16 -7.91 8.09
N TRP A 369 -2.88 -8.07 8.32
CA TRP A 369 -2.18 -7.33 9.35
C TRP A 369 -0.70 -7.14 9.02
N THR A 370 -0.10 -6.13 9.61
CA THR A 370 1.34 -5.88 9.54
C THR A 370 1.85 -5.37 10.88
N SER A 371 3.09 -5.69 11.22
CA SER A 371 3.74 -5.18 12.41
C SER A 371 4.82 -4.17 12.07
N THR A 372 5.08 -3.25 13.00
CA THR A 372 6.14 -2.26 12.89
C THR A 372 6.76 -2.01 14.28
N PRO A 373 8.07 -1.70 14.37
CA PRO A 373 8.70 -1.38 15.65
C PRO A 373 8.01 -0.24 16.38
N GLY A 374 8.00 -0.26 17.72
CA GLY A 374 7.37 0.76 18.54
C GLY A 374 7.91 2.19 18.37
N SER A 375 9.07 2.34 17.75
CA SER A 375 9.64 3.64 17.38
C SER A 375 9.02 4.27 16.13
N ARG A 376 8.26 3.50 15.33
CA ARG A 376 7.61 3.98 14.12
C ARG A 376 6.14 4.29 14.38
N THR A 377 5.68 5.40 13.85
CA THR A 377 4.30 5.87 13.94
C THR A 377 3.59 5.84 12.57
N SER A 378 4.11 5.02 11.66
CA SER A 378 3.52 4.81 10.34
C SER A 378 3.75 3.40 9.82
N ALA A 379 2.83 2.92 8.99
CA ALA A 379 2.94 1.63 8.31
C ALA A 379 2.31 1.71 6.91
N LEU A 380 2.97 1.11 5.94
CA LEU A 380 2.44 0.94 4.59
C LEU A 380 1.74 -0.43 4.50
N LEU A 381 0.43 -0.40 4.32
CA LEU A 381 -0.38 -1.59 4.10
C LEU A 381 -0.27 -1.99 2.62
N ARG A 382 0.33 -3.14 2.38
CA ARG A 382 0.46 -3.72 1.03
C ARG A 382 -0.61 -4.77 0.80
N GLY A 383 -1.17 -4.82 -0.41
CA GLY A 383 -2.18 -5.81 -0.79
C GLY A 383 -3.02 -5.37 -1.99
N ASN A 384 -3.93 -6.22 -2.41
CA ASN A 384 -4.88 -5.90 -3.48
C ASN A 384 -6.04 -5.06 -2.93
N PHE A 385 -5.83 -3.74 -2.88
CA PHE A 385 -6.87 -2.79 -2.54
C PHE A 385 -7.73 -2.48 -3.76
N SER A 386 -9.03 -2.64 -3.59
CA SER A 386 -10.02 -2.32 -4.64
C SER A 386 -10.53 -0.90 -4.47
N SER A 387 -10.82 -0.20 -5.58
CA SER A 387 -11.56 1.07 -5.57
C SER A 387 -12.97 0.87 -5.03
N LYS A 388 -13.60 1.91 -4.48
CA LYS A 388 -14.98 1.94 -3.92
C LYS A 388 -15.19 1.11 -2.66
N VAL A 389 -14.25 0.24 -2.30
CA VAL A 389 -14.41 -0.69 -1.18
C VAL A 389 -13.94 -0.03 0.11
N PRO A 390 -14.80 0.05 1.14
CA PRO A 390 -14.40 0.53 2.45
C PRO A 390 -13.57 -0.52 3.20
N TYR A 391 -12.44 -0.09 3.74
CA TYR A 391 -11.57 -0.88 4.61
C TYR A 391 -11.65 -0.34 6.03
N LEU A 392 -11.82 -1.23 7.00
CA LEU A 392 -11.71 -0.91 8.42
C LEU A 392 -10.27 -1.13 8.84
N VAL A 393 -9.63 -0.08 9.34
CA VAL A 393 -8.24 -0.08 9.80
C VAL A 393 -8.21 0.16 11.30
N ARG A 394 -7.40 -0.60 12.02
CA ARG A 394 -7.20 -0.48 13.46
C ARG A 394 -5.73 -0.63 13.80
N VAL A 395 -5.23 0.18 14.72
CA VAL A 395 -3.84 0.13 15.17
C VAL A 395 -3.81 -0.34 16.63
N TYR A 396 -2.93 -1.28 16.91
CA TYR A 396 -2.70 -1.82 18.26
C TYR A 396 -1.31 -1.46 18.74
N GLY A 397 -1.19 -1.01 19.96
CA GLY A 397 0.08 -0.89 20.67
C GLY A 397 0.33 -2.14 21.52
N LEU A 398 1.47 -2.80 21.31
CA LEU A 398 1.89 -3.98 22.06
C LEU A 398 2.94 -3.60 23.10
N TYR A 399 2.62 -3.85 24.35
CA TYR A 399 3.47 -3.60 25.51
C TYR A 399 3.95 -4.93 26.12
N ALA A 400 4.90 -4.88 27.05
CA ALA A 400 5.43 -6.07 27.71
C ALA A 400 4.33 -6.91 28.41
N HIS A 401 3.30 -6.24 28.94
CA HIS A 401 2.26 -6.86 29.75
C HIS A 401 0.83 -6.64 29.21
N GLY A 402 0.69 -6.40 27.93
CA GLY A 402 -0.63 -6.24 27.35
C GLY A 402 -0.66 -5.50 26.04
N ARG A 403 -1.86 -5.31 25.52
CA ARG A 403 -2.11 -4.60 24.27
C ARG A 403 -3.24 -3.59 24.43
N THR A 404 -3.12 -2.50 23.68
CA THR A 404 -4.17 -1.49 23.53
C THR A 404 -4.60 -1.39 22.08
N ALA A 405 -5.75 -0.83 21.83
CA ALA A 405 -6.27 -0.65 20.49
C ALA A 405 -6.74 0.79 20.27
N SER A 406 -6.51 1.32 19.09
CA SER A 406 -7.13 2.57 18.63
C SER A 406 -8.62 2.39 18.35
N ASP A 407 -9.31 3.49 18.09
CA ASP A 407 -10.57 3.46 17.38
C ASP A 407 -10.40 2.87 15.98
N THR A 408 -11.49 2.33 15.44
CA THR A 408 -11.48 1.80 14.07
C THR A 408 -11.77 2.92 13.10
N VAL A 409 -10.88 3.10 12.11
CA VAL A 409 -11.01 4.11 11.06
C VAL A 409 -11.40 3.45 9.76
N ARG A 410 -12.40 4.02 9.08
CA ARG A 410 -12.79 3.62 7.72
C ARG A 410 -11.90 4.36 6.72
N ALA A 411 -11.41 3.64 5.70
CA ALA A 411 -10.58 4.19 4.65
C ALA A 411 -10.94 3.59 3.29
N TYR A 412 -10.69 4.35 2.24
CA TYR A 412 -10.81 3.91 0.85
C TYR A 412 -9.47 4.06 0.16
N PHE A 413 -9.11 3.07 -0.67
CA PHE A 413 -7.90 3.16 -1.49
C PHE A 413 -8.08 4.17 -2.63
N LYS A 414 -9.25 4.13 -3.26
CA LYS A 414 -9.66 5.11 -4.27
C LYS A 414 -11.15 5.34 -4.12
N GLU A 415 -11.52 6.58 -3.84
CA GLU A 415 -12.90 6.99 -3.80
C GLU A 415 -13.46 7.19 -5.20
N GLU A 416 -14.75 6.98 -5.34
CA GLU A 416 -15.54 7.33 -6.52
C GLU A 416 -16.80 8.06 -6.09
N VAL A 417 -17.54 8.58 -7.05
CA VAL A 417 -18.82 9.24 -6.78
C VAL A 417 -19.84 8.24 -6.24
N PRO A 418 -20.72 8.62 -5.31
CA PRO A 418 -21.79 7.75 -4.85
C PRO A 418 -22.68 7.23 -5.97
N SER A 419 -22.99 5.93 -5.95
CA SER A 419 -23.85 5.30 -6.97
C SER A 419 -25.35 5.51 -6.72
N ALA A 420 -25.72 5.91 -5.48
CA ALA A 420 -27.09 6.25 -5.10
C ALA A 420 -27.11 7.53 -4.28
N GLY A 421 -28.26 8.21 -4.27
CA GLY A 421 -28.51 9.33 -3.36
C GLY A 421 -29.01 8.88 -1.98
N PRO A 422 -29.18 9.84 -1.04
CA PRO A 422 -29.79 9.59 0.25
C PRO A 422 -31.18 8.95 0.10
N GLN A 423 -31.56 8.10 1.04
CA GLN A 423 -32.83 7.38 1.00
C GLN A 423 -33.85 7.99 1.98
N GLY A 424 -35.13 7.60 1.81
CA GLY A 424 -36.18 7.90 2.79
C GLY A 424 -36.45 9.40 2.98
N LEU A 425 -36.36 10.23 1.92
CA LEU A 425 -36.67 11.65 2.02
C LEU A 425 -38.09 11.85 2.51
N GLN A 426 -38.24 12.63 3.58
CA GLN A 426 -39.52 12.96 4.20
C GLN A 426 -39.59 14.46 4.49
N ASP A 427 -40.78 15.04 4.32
CA ASP A 427 -41.02 16.43 4.68
C ASP A 427 -41.78 16.53 6.01
N ARG A 428 -41.41 17.51 6.81
CA ARG A 428 -42.18 17.96 7.99
C ARG A 428 -42.45 19.43 7.85
N ARG A 429 -43.70 19.79 7.68
CA ARG A 429 -44.15 21.18 7.57
C ARG A 429 -43.93 21.90 8.93
N LEU A 430 -43.24 23.01 8.89
CA LEU A 430 -43.03 23.88 10.04
C LEU A 430 -43.93 25.11 10.01
N SER A 431 -44.12 25.69 8.84
CA SER A 431 -45.00 26.82 8.59
C SER A 431 -45.54 26.82 7.17
N SER A 432 -46.24 27.87 6.75
CA SER A 432 -46.66 28.08 5.34
C SER A 432 -45.45 28.38 4.41
N THR A 433 -44.33 28.81 4.97
CA THR A 433 -43.13 29.24 4.24
C THR A 433 -41.89 28.43 4.62
N ALA A 434 -41.98 27.43 5.53
CA ALA A 434 -40.84 26.62 5.95
C ALA A 434 -41.19 25.15 6.11
N THR A 435 -40.30 24.30 5.66
CA THR A 435 -40.37 22.84 5.75
C THR A 435 -39.02 22.26 6.16
N SER A 436 -39.03 21.22 6.98
CA SER A 436 -37.85 20.44 7.30
C SER A 436 -37.85 19.18 6.41
N ILE A 437 -36.79 18.95 5.67
CA ILE A 437 -36.54 17.70 4.95
C ILE A 437 -35.61 16.85 5.78
N SER A 438 -35.98 15.59 6.00
CA SER A 438 -35.16 14.57 6.65
C SER A 438 -34.87 13.42 5.69
N TRP A 439 -33.74 12.75 5.90
CA TRP A 439 -33.28 11.65 5.04
C TRP A 439 -32.47 10.63 5.83
N GLU A 440 -32.34 9.45 5.25
CA GLU A 440 -31.43 8.40 5.69
C GLU A 440 -30.10 8.47 4.92
N GLU A 441 -29.05 7.99 5.54
CA GLU A 441 -27.73 7.93 4.89
C GLU A 441 -27.76 7.09 3.62
N ILE A 442 -26.85 7.43 2.69
CA ILE A 442 -26.57 6.57 1.55
C ILE A 442 -26.08 5.21 2.08
N PRO A 443 -26.63 4.07 1.62
CA PRO A 443 -26.16 2.75 2.01
C PRO A 443 -24.65 2.60 1.79
N LEU A 444 -23.96 1.91 2.69
CA LEU A 444 -22.51 1.76 2.63
C LEU A 444 -22.01 1.21 1.29
N ALA A 445 -22.76 0.31 0.69
CA ALA A 445 -22.46 -0.28 -0.63
C ALA A 445 -22.44 0.74 -1.76
N ASP A 446 -23.19 1.84 -1.62
CA ASP A 446 -23.39 2.84 -2.65
C ASP A 446 -22.61 4.13 -2.41
N ARG A 447 -21.94 4.26 -1.26
CA ARG A 447 -21.19 5.49 -0.90
C ARG A 447 -19.97 5.68 -1.77
N ASN A 448 -19.28 4.61 -2.11
CA ASN A 448 -18.05 4.57 -2.91
C ASN A 448 -16.90 5.47 -2.37
N GLY A 449 -17.04 6.04 -1.18
CA GLY A 449 -16.11 6.97 -0.55
C GLY A 449 -16.68 7.57 0.74
N HIS A 450 -15.95 8.51 1.35
CA HIS A 450 -16.42 9.31 2.48
C HIS A 450 -17.36 10.40 1.99
N ILE A 451 -18.58 10.45 2.51
CA ILE A 451 -19.48 11.55 2.20
C ILE A 451 -18.98 12.81 2.89
N ILE A 452 -18.63 13.83 2.12
CA ILE A 452 -18.12 15.12 2.59
C ILE A 452 -19.28 16.07 2.89
N HIS A 453 -20.27 16.11 2.00
CA HIS A 453 -21.46 16.93 2.15
C HIS A 453 -22.61 16.38 1.31
N TYR A 454 -23.81 16.83 1.64
CA TYR A 454 -25.01 16.64 0.83
C TYR A 454 -25.39 17.92 0.12
N THR A 455 -26.06 17.78 -1.05
CA THR A 455 -26.68 18.87 -1.79
C THR A 455 -28.17 18.59 -1.92
N LEU A 456 -29.02 19.52 -1.53
CA LEU A 456 -30.47 19.45 -1.68
C LEU A 456 -30.89 20.33 -2.85
N TYR A 457 -31.57 19.75 -3.78
CA TYR A 457 -32.16 20.40 -4.94
C TYR A 457 -33.67 20.51 -4.74
N LEU A 458 -34.21 21.71 -4.97
CA LEU A 458 -35.61 21.99 -4.82
C LEU A 458 -36.11 22.67 -6.09
N LYS A 459 -36.98 21.99 -6.82
CA LYS A 459 -37.59 22.50 -8.05
C LYS A 459 -39.02 22.93 -7.79
N HIS A 460 -39.33 24.18 -8.07
CA HIS A 460 -40.68 24.73 -8.03
C HIS A 460 -41.48 24.19 -9.22
N LEU A 461 -42.65 23.58 -9.00
CA LEU A 461 -43.38 22.88 -10.06
C LEU A 461 -43.96 23.83 -11.10
N HIS A 462 -44.44 25.01 -10.71
CA HIS A 462 -45.10 25.94 -11.64
C HIS A 462 -44.13 26.83 -12.40
N SER A 463 -43.13 27.42 -11.70
CA SER A 463 -42.17 28.33 -12.33
C SER A 463 -41.00 27.59 -12.99
N GLY A 464 -40.78 26.32 -12.64
CA GLY A 464 -39.64 25.56 -13.09
C GLY A 464 -38.31 26.01 -12.46
N SER A 465 -38.33 27.00 -11.55
CA SER A 465 -37.13 27.50 -10.87
C SER A 465 -36.48 26.41 -10.00
N LEU A 466 -35.17 26.34 -10.04
CA LEU A 466 -34.38 25.41 -9.24
C LEU A 466 -33.64 26.18 -8.15
N MET A 467 -33.86 25.79 -6.89
CA MET A 467 -33.09 26.23 -5.73
C MET A 467 -32.12 25.12 -5.33
N VAL A 468 -30.90 25.50 -4.96
CA VAL A 468 -29.85 24.56 -4.54
C VAL A 468 -29.33 24.96 -3.17
N HIS A 469 -29.37 24.03 -2.25
CA HIS A 469 -28.85 24.18 -0.90
C HIS A 469 -27.64 23.29 -0.72
N ALA A 470 -26.44 23.90 -0.73
CA ALA A 470 -25.15 23.22 -0.57
C ALA A 470 -24.13 24.19 0.04
N PRO A 471 -23.11 23.68 0.77
CA PRO A 471 -23.00 22.31 1.27
C PRO A 471 -23.82 22.08 2.53
N ILE A 472 -24.46 20.92 2.66
CA ILE A 472 -25.09 20.44 3.90
C ILE A 472 -24.12 19.44 4.53
N ASN A 473 -23.82 19.61 5.83
CA ASN A 473 -22.84 18.78 6.51
C ASN A 473 -23.20 17.28 6.42
N ALA A 474 -22.19 16.44 6.19
CA ALA A 474 -22.37 14.99 6.07
C ALA A 474 -22.98 14.31 7.31
N THR A 475 -22.88 14.92 8.47
CA THR A 475 -23.47 14.41 9.72
C THR A 475 -24.93 14.77 9.91
N GLU A 476 -25.43 15.76 9.17
CA GLU A 476 -26.82 16.20 9.24
C GLU A 476 -27.76 15.14 8.63
N ARG A 477 -28.93 15.01 9.24
CA ARG A 477 -30.00 14.11 8.78
C ARG A 477 -31.32 14.85 8.56
N ASN A 478 -31.33 16.14 8.78
CA ASN A 478 -32.44 17.02 8.48
C ASN A 478 -31.91 18.39 8.08
N TYR A 479 -32.67 19.09 7.25
CA TYR A 479 -32.36 20.44 6.81
C TYR A 479 -33.66 21.27 6.76
N ILE A 480 -33.62 22.48 7.29
CA ILE A 480 -34.77 23.38 7.30
C ILE A 480 -34.67 24.32 6.10
N ILE A 481 -35.67 24.28 5.26
CA ILE A 481 -35.83 25.19 4.13
C ILE A 481 -36.79 26.30 4.56
N SER A 482 -36.36 27.54 4.47
CA SER A 482 -37.16 28.74 4.69
C SER A 482 -37.46 29.44 3.36
N ASP A 483 -38.29 30.46 3.39
CA ASP A 483 -38.65 31.36 2.28
C ASP A 483 -39.31 30.63 1.09
N LEU A 484 -40.07 29.55 1.39
CA LEU A 484 -40.89 28.86 0.43
C LEU A 484 -42.19 29.67 0.14
N GLU A 485 -42.70 29.59 -1.09
CA GLU A 485 -43.97 30.18 -1.46
C GLU A 485 -45.14 29.38 -0.83
N PRO A 486 -46.11 30.01 -0.16
CA PRO A 486 -47.25 29.33 0.39
C PRO A 486 -48.15 28.71 -0.68
N GLY A 487 -48.71 27.53 -0.40
CA GLY A 487 -49.64 26.84 -1.32
C GLY A 487 -49.02 26.30 -2.59
N THR A 488 -47.71 26.09 -2.57
CA THR A 488 -46.92 25.70 -3.73
C THR A 488 -46.39 24.27 -3.59
N THR A 489 -46.33 23.54 -4.73
CA THR A 489 -45.76 22.19 -4.79
C THR A 489 -44.33 22.24 -5.26
N TYR A 490 -43.46 21.50 -4.54
CA TYR A 490 -42.04 21.38 -4.79
C TYR A 490 -41.65 19.92 -5.05
N HIS A 491 -40.65 19.75 -5.91
CA HIS A 491 -39.94 18.49 -6.10
C HIS A 491 -38.58 18.61 -5.46
N ALA A 492 -38.31 17.77 -4.50
CA ALA A 492 -37.03 17.73 -3.77
C ALA A 492 -36.26 16.45 -4.09
N TRP A 493 -34.98 16.54 -4.34
CA TRP A 493 -34.06 15.41 -4.41
C TRP A 493 -32.72 15.82 -3.83
N MET A 494 -31.94 14.84 -3.42
CA MET A 494 -30.64 15.07 -2.80
C MET A 494 -29.55 14.22 -3.44
N THR A 495 -28.34 14.73 -3.40
CA THR A 495 -27.12 14.03 -3.78
C THR A 495 -26.14 14.02 -2.64
N GLY A 496 -25.24 13.04 -2.59
CA GLY A 496 -24.08 13.05 -1.71
C GLY A 496 -22.82 13.25 -2.52
N SER A 497 -21.82 13.92 -1.94
CA SER A 497 -20.53 14.15 -2.59
C SER A 497 -19.40 13.50 -1.79
N THR A 498 -18.48 12.86 -2.52
CA THR A 498 -17.19 12.36 -2.01
C THR A 498 -16.06 13.24 -2.54
N SER A 499 -14.80 12.90 -2.22
CA SER A 499 -13.63 13.57 -2.82
C SER A 499 -13.55 13.42 -4.35
N ALA A 500 -14.22 12.41 -4.90
CA ALA A 500 -14.29 12.18 -6.35
C ALA A 500 -15.37 13.03 -7.05
N GLY A 501 -16.26 13.67 -6.29
CA GLY A 501 -17.32 14.53 -6.82
C GLY A 501 -18.72 14.16 -6.34
N GLU A 502 -19.72 14.78 -6.98
CA GLU A 502 -21.13 14.60 -6.70
C GLU A 502 -21.66 13.30 -7.32
N GLY A 503 -22.43 12.53 -6.53
CA GLY A 503 -22.98 11.24 -6.90
C GLY A 503 -24.38 11.30 -7.50
N ALA A 504 -25.01 10.13 -7.61
CA ALA A 504 -26.35 9.99 -8.11
C ALA A 504 -27.39 10.67 -7.21
N ALA A 505 -28.48 11.12 -7.83
CA ALA A 505 -29.60 11.73 -7.13
C ALA A 505 -30.47 10.70 -6.40
N SER A 506 -31.06 11.09 -5.28
CA SER A 506 -32.11 10.34 -4.60
C SER A 506 -33.40 10.23 -5.47
N ALA A 507 -34.32 9.39 -5.04
CA ALA A 507 -35.69 9.48 -5.53
C ALA A 507 -36.27 10.88 -5.28
N VAL A 508 -37.08 11.35 -6.24
CA VAL A 508 -37.72 12.66 -6.14
C VAL A 508 -38.86 12.58 -5.12
N HIS A 509 -38.79 13.42 -4.10
CA HIS A 509 -39.84 13.58 -3.09
C HIS A 509 -40.69 14.79 -3.42
N HIS A 510 -42.02 14.61 -3.35
CA HIS A 510 -42.99 15.65 -3.64
C HIS A 510 -43.63 16.14 -2.37
N PHE A 511 -43.59 17.44 -2.14
CA PHE A 511 -44.30 18.04 -1.01
C PHE A 511 -44.95 19.37 -1.40
N SER A 512 -45.91 19.82 -0.61
CA SER A 512 -46.58 21.10 -0.81
C SER A 512 -46.61 21.90 0.48
N THR A 513 -46.41 23.20 0.36
CA THR A 513 -46.57 24.14 1.46
C THR A 513 -48.03 24.40 1.74
N SER A 514 -48.36 24.73 3.00
CA SER A 514 -49.74 25.04 3.34
C SER A 514 -50.16 26.41 2.80
N VAL A 515 -51.40 26.52 2.39
CA VAL A 515 -51.99 27.82 2.04
C VAL A 515 -52.19 28.58 3.34
N PHE A 516 -51.79 29.84 3.39
CA PHE A 516 -52.08 30.72 4.52
C PHE A 516 -53.53 31.15 4.48
N HIS A 517 -54.42 30.43 5.21
CA HIS A 517 -55.85 30.78 5.29
C HIS A 517 -56.06 31.94 6.29
N TRP A 518 -55.89 33.17 5.81
CA TRP A 518 -56.21 34.36 6.60
C TRP A 518 -57.67 34.36 7.10
N GLN A 519 -58.56 33.65 6.39
CA GLN A 519 -59.96 33.44 6.77
C GLN A 519 -60.11 32.84 8.17
N ASN A 520 -59.27 31.91 8.56
CA ASN A 520 -59.31 31.30 9.90
C ASN A 520 -58.97 32.32 11.00
N ILE A 521 -58.03 33.24 10.74
CA ILE A 521 -57.72 34.32 11.68
C ILE A 521 -58.88 35.28 11.82
N VAL A 522 -59.52 35.63 10.72
CA VAL A 522 -60.73 36.48 10.72
C VAL A 522 -61.87 35.80 11.49
N ILE A 523 -62.10 34.51 11.27
CA ILE A 523 -63.09 33.74 12.03
C ILE A 523 -62.79 33.75 13.52
N ILE A 524 -61.54 33.50 13.94
CA ILE A 524 -61.14 33.53 15.36
C ILE A 524 -61.37 34.93 15.93
N LEU A 525 -60.95 35.99 15.22
CA LEU A 525 -61.16 37.36 15.64
C LEU A 525 -62.68 37.69 15.80
N VAL A 526 -63.50 37.27 14.86
CA VAL A 526 -64.98 37.46 14.93
C VAL A 526 -65.55 36.72 16.14
N VAL A 527 -65.13 35.47 16.38
CA VAL A 527 -65.58 34.69 17.56
C VAL A 527 -65.16 35.35 18.84
N VAL A 528 -63.92 35.84 18.94
CA VAL A 528 -63.44 36.57 20.14
C VAL A 528 -64.24 37.86 20.35
N ILE A 529 -64.52 38.64 19.28
CA ILE A 529 -65.33 39.85 19.32
C ILE A 529 -66.75 39.51 19.78
N LEU A 530 -67.37 38.48 19.24
CA LEU A 530 -68.72 38.05 19.63
C LEU A 530 -68.76 37.59 21.10
N PHE A 531 -67.73 36.86 21.54
CA PHE A 531 -67.63 36.41 22.91
C PHE A 531 -67.45 37.60 23.91
N THR A 532 -66.60 38.56 23.54
CA THR A 532 -66.42 39.78 24.36
C THR A 532 -67.69 40.65 24.43
N MET A 533 -68.38 40.81 23.30
CA MET A 533 -69.64 41.53 23.24
C MET A 533 -70.72 40.83 24.04
N SER A 534 -70.84 39.50 23.94
CA SER A 534 -71.79 38.70 24.73
C SER A 534 -71.52 38.83 26.24
N SER A 535 -70.24 38.77 26.65
CA SER A 535 -69.81 38.95 28.06
C SER A 535 -70.18 40.35 28.59
N LEU A 536 -69.99 41.33 27.71
CA LEU A 536 -70.32 42.73 28.09
C LEU A 536 -71.86 42.90 28.29
N VAL A 537 -72.64 42.28 27.40
CA VAL A 537 -74.12 42.31 27.56
C VAL A 537 -74.56 41.57 28.79
N VAL A 538 -73.98 40.45 29.14
CA VAL A 538 -74.25 39.72 30.40
C VAL A 538 -73.86 40.56 31.59
N LEU A 539 -72.72 41.24 31.58
CA LEU A 539 -72.26 42.13 32.62
C LEU A 539 -73.22 43.33 32.83
N VAL A 540 -73.65 43.94 31.74
CA VAL A 540 -74.65 45.05 31.81
C VAL A 540 -75.98 44.56 32.34
N LYS A 541 -76.48 43.40 31.88
CA LYS A 541 -77.71 42.78 32.39
C LYS A 541 -77.57 42.42 33.89
N TYR A 542 -76.44 41.87 34.27
CA TYR A 542 -76.11 41.51 35.66
C TYR A 542 -76.11 42.76 36.58
N ARG A 543 -75.45 43.85 36.10
CA ARG A 543 -75.49 45.14 36.82
C ARG A 543 -76.91 45.71 36.92
N ARG A 544 -77.74 45.59 35.89
CA ARG A 544 -79.17 45.99 35.92
C ARG A 544 -79.97 45.10 36.88
N LEU A 545 -79.77 43.82 36.93
CA LEU A 545 -80.37 42.87 37.87
C LEU A 545 -79.96 43.14 39.29
N LEU A 546 -78.67 43.40 39.57
CA LEU A 546 -78.17 43.82 40.87
C LEU A 546 -78.85 45.13 41.34
N GLY A 547 -79.01 46.12 40.41
CA GLY A 547 -79.70 47.36 40.68
C GLY A 547 -81.22 47.18 40.96
N LEU A 548 -81.85 46.19 40.40
CA LEU A 548 -83.23 45.77 40.67
C LEU A 548 -83.31 45.00 41.99
N CYS A 549 -82.37 44.13 42.30
CA CYS A 549 -82.27 43.43 43.58
C CYS A 549 -82.11 44.41 44.73
N HIS A 550 -81.33 45.49 44.56
CA HIS A 550 -81.20 46.55 45.53
C HIS A 550 -82.49 47.33 45.82
N LYS A 551 -83.42 47.31 44.85
CA LYS A 551 -84.72 47.99 45.02
C LYS A 551 -85.83 47.12 45.60
N VAL A 552 -85.74 45.82 45.52
CA VAL A 552 -86.82 44.86 45.83
C VAL A 552 -86.50 44.03 47.10
N LEU A 553 -85.22 43.83 47.42
CA LEU A 553 -84.80 43.00 48.57
C LEU A 553 -84.58 43.87 49.82
N PRO A 554 -84.99 43.38 50.99
CA PRO A 554 -84.75 44.09 52.26
C PRO A 554 -83.25 44.28 52.54
N ARG A 555 -82.87 45.36 53.24
CA ARG A 555 -81.52 45.78 53.54
C ARG A 555 -80.64 44.68 54.13
N TRP A 556 -81.20 43.77 54.91
CA TRP A 556 -80.45 42.67 55.52
C TRP A 556 -79.93 41.59 54.53
N CYS A 557 -80.41 41.55 53.33
CA CYS A 557 -79.94 40.56 52.33
C CYS A 557 -78.65 40.93 51.62
N TRP A 558 -78.16 42.16 51.78
CA TRP A 558 -76.98 42.64 51.09
C TRP A 558 -76.01 43.50 51.94
N GLU A 559 -76.41 43.83 53.17
CA GLU A 559 -75.52 44.45 54.14
C GLU A 559 -74.52 43.39 54.62
N LYS A 560 -73.23 43.68 54.45
CA LYS A 560 -72.18 42.81 55.00
C LYS A 560 -72.35 42.81 56.51
N ILE A 561 -72.60 41.67 57.12
CA ILE A 561 -72.48 41.45 58.52
C ILE A 561 -71.12 41.99 58.99
N PRO A 562 -71.03 42.90 59.95
CA PRO A 562 -69.74 43.38 60.43
C PRO A 562 -68.89 42.17 60.91
N ASP A 563 -67.63 42.15 60.51
CA ASP A 563 -66.70 41.13 60.93
C ASP A 563 -66.59 41.09 62.44
N PRO A 564 -66.94 40.02 63.13
CA PRO A 564 -66.91 39.91 64.57
C PRO A 564 -65.52 40.14 65.18
N LYS A 565 -64.50 40.23 64.40
CA LYS A 565 -63.12 40.54 64.86
C LYS A 565 -62.92 41.95 65.39
N HIS A 566 -63.89 42.85 65.21
CA HIS A 566 -63.85 44.22 65.74
C HIS A 566 -64.82 44.44 66.87
N SER A 567 -65.41 43.39 67.45
CA SER A 567 -66.20 43.50 68.68
C SER A 567 -65.25 43.33 69.88
N GLY A 568 -65.49 44.14 70.95
CA GLY A 568 -64.67 44.09 72.17
C GLY A 568 -64.55 42.71 72.84
N ILE A 569 -65.42 41.74 72.44
CA ILE A 569 -65.38 40.34 72.89
C ILE A 569 -64.36 39.53 72.13
N ALA A 570 -63.98 39.92 70.90
CA ALA A 570 -62.96 39.24 70.14
C ALA A 570 -61.53 39.66 70.55
N ALA A 571 -61.38 40.78 71.25
CA ALA A 571 -60.11 41.23 71.82
C ALA A 571 -59.68 40.41 73.05
N GLU A 572 -60.63 39.85 73.78
CA GLU A 572 -60.38 39.08 75.02
C GLU A 572 -60.03 37.60 74.72
N MET A 573 -60.33 37.09 73.52
CA MET A 573 -60.01 35.69 73.13
C MET A 573 -58.68 35.49 72.39
N ASN A 574 -57.89 36.56 72.16
CA ASN A 574 -56.63 36.47 71.39
C ASN A 574 -55.39 36.49 72.31
N GLU A 575 -55.53 36.41 73.63
CA GLU A 575 -54.39 36.41 74.58
C GLU A 575 -53.96 34.99 75.04
N GLU A 576 -54.64 33.95 74.65
CA GLU A 576 -54.28 32.55 75.03
C GLU A 576 -54.22 31.58 73.87
N SER A 577 -53.21 31.72 72.97
CA SER A 577 -52.70 30.60 72.16
C SER A 577 -51.45 31.01 71.38
N THR A 578 -50.32 31.04 72.06
CA THR A 578 -49.03 30.97 71.46
C THR A 578 -48.56 29.50 71.39
N ALA A 579 -48.63 28.87 70.25
CA ALA A 579 -47.78 27.70 69.85
C ALA A 579 -47.90 27.45 68.36
N PRO A 580 -46.83 26.93 67.67
CA PRO A 580 -46.45 27.38 66.33
C PRO A 580 -46.98 26.49 65.25
N ALA A 581 -47.56 27.10 64.23
CA ALA A 581 -47.87 26.44 62.97
C ALA A 581 -46.74 26.74 61.94
N MET A 582 -45.63 26.03 62.08
CA MET A 582 -44.52 26.14 61.18
C MET A 582 -44.10 24.73 60.59
N HIS A 583 -45.10 23.98 60.06
CA HIS A 583 -44.78 22.68 59.44
C HIS A 583 -45.66 22.29 58.25
N GLN A 584 -46.52 23.14 57.73
CA GLN A 584 -47.40 22.75 56.61
C GLN A 584 -47.10 23.41 55.27
N VAL A 585 -46.16 24.36 55.20
CA VAL A 585 -45.82 25.04 53.93
C VAL A 585 -44.66 24.34 53.17
N GLU A 586 -43.81 23.58 53.87
CA GLU A 586 -42.74 22.85 53.23
C GLU A 586 -43.20 21.55 52.57
N TYR A 587 -44.26 20.92 53.01
CA TYR A 587 -44.77 19.66 52.45
C TYR A 587 -45.37 19.84 51.03
N TRP A 588 -45.90 20.97 50.70
CA TRP A 588 -46.47 21.28 49.39
C TRP A 588 -45.41 21.74 48.38
N LYS A 589 -44.28 22.26 48.81
CA LYS A 589 -43.16 22.59 47.92
C LYS A 589 -42.35 21.34 47.48
N ALA A 590 -42.27 20.35 48.36
CA ALA A 590 -41.60 19.08 48.03
C ALA A 590 -42.40 18.20 47.02
N MET A 591 -43.74 18.31 47.06
CA MET A 591 -44.59 17.51 46.14
C MET A 591 -44.71 18.11 44.74
N LEU A 592 -44.39 19.38 44.55
CA LEU A 592 -44.37 20.04 43.23
C LEU A 592 -43.02 19.89 42.51
N LEU A 593 -41.93 19.61 43.24
CA LEU A 593 -40.61 19.36 42.65
C LEU A 593 -40.40 17.91 42.20
N GLN A 594 -41.21 16.97 42.71
CA GLN A 594 -41.12 15.54 42.33
C GLN A 594 -41.93 15.20 41.05
N ARG A 595 -42.74 16.12 40.53
CA ARG A 595 -43.56 15.89 39.33
C ARG A 595 -42.95 16.37 38.04
N ASN A 596 -41.76 17.02 38.07
CA ASN A 596 -41.05 17.52 36.90
C ASN A 596 -39.77 16.72 36.54
N LEU A 597 -39.59 15.50 37.08
CA LEU A 597 -38.44 14.65 36.81
C LEU A 597 -38.79 13.29 36.19
N VAL A 598 -40.02 13.09 35.73
CA VAL A 598 -40.41 11.92 34.93
C VAL A 598 -41.36 12.43 33.84
N GLY A 599 -40.74 12.78 32.67
CA GLY A 599 -41.44 13.14 31.46
C GLY A 599 -40.43 13.27 30.35
#